data_0416db9a1a21b822306e8ff0b1973640
#
_entry.id   0416db9a1a21b822306e8ff0b1973640
#
_cell.length_a   1.000
_cell.length_b   1.000
_cell.length_c   1.000
_cell.angle_alpha   90.00
_cell.angle_beta   90.00
_cell.angle_gamma   90.00
#
_symmetry.space_group_name_H-M   'P 1'
#
loop_
_entity.id
_entity.type
_entity.pdbx_description
1 polymer ?
#
loop_
_entity_poly.entity_id
_entity_poly.type
_entity_poly.pdbx_seq_one_letter_code
_entity_poly.pdbx_strand_id
1 'polypeptide(L)'
;MRVRNIKIGLKDLRAALDEARDTMERIAAGKTAQKIRDVNFTSYEAMRKILTPRRLELLHVIKEKSPGSVYELARLLGRDLKNVNDDLAILTNIGLVELRGTTKGRKNVVPWVTVDKIQVEITV
;
A
#
# COMPACT_ATOMS: atom_id res chain seq x y z
N MET A 1 -16.85 7.30 0.73
CA MET A 1 -15.38 7.21 0.76
C MET A 1 -14.99 5.95 1.52
N ARG A 2 -14.32 5.03 0.85
CA ARG A 2 -13.90 3.78 1.50
C ARG A 2 -12.61 4.03 2.27
N VAL A 3 -12.69 3.93 3.58
CA VAL A 3 -11.49 3.94 4.43
C VAL A 3 -10.90 2.53 4.38
N ARG A 4 -9.66 2.41 3.89
CA ARG A 4 -8.92 1.14 3.90
C ARG A 4 -7.71 1.32 4.82
N ASN A 5 -7.64 0.47 5.82
CA ASN A 5 -6.50 0.42 6.71
C ASN A 5 -5.68 -0.82 6.37
N ILE A 6 -4.39 -0.64 6.18
CA ILE A 6 -3.45 -1.75 6.08
C ILE A 6 -2.71 -1.84 7.40
N LYS A 7 -2.76 -3.03 7.99
CA LYS A 7 -1.96 -3.37 9.16
C LYS A 7 -0.76 -4.17 8.68
N ILE A 8 0.44 -3.62 8.89
CA ILE A 8 1.67 -4.30 8.55
C ILE A 8 2.23 -4.94 9.81
N GLY A 9 2.37 -6.26 9.80
CA GLY A 9 2.87 -7.02 10.94
C GLY A 9 4.03 -7.91 10.57
N LEU A 10 4.90 -8.16 11.54
CA LEU A 10 5.92 -9.20 11.48
C LEU A 10 5.32 -10.44 12.12
N LYS A 11 4.94 -11.43 11.31
CA LYS A 11 4.28 -12.65 11.79
C LYS A 11 4.96 -13.88 11.24
N ASP A 12 4.91 -14.95 12.03
CA ASP A 12 5.26 -16.27 11.53
C ASP A 12 4.10 -16.84 10.67
N LEU A 13 4.36 -17.92 9.95
CA LEU A 13 3.39 -18.57 9.07
C LEU A 13 2.14 -19.03 9.83
N ARG A 14 2.30 -19.48 11.06
CA ARG A 14 1.20 -19.99 11.89
C ARG A 14 0.22 -18.87 12.26
N ALA A 15 0.75 -17.71 12.68
CA ALA A 15 -0.07 -16.54 12.99
C ALA A 15 -0.83 -16.05 11.75
N ALA A 16 -0.19 -16.07 10.58
CA ALA A 16 -0.83 -15.68 9.33
C ALA A 16 -1.97 -16.62 8.95
N LEU A 17 -1.81 -17.94 9.17
CA LEU A 17 -2.86 -18.92 8.93
C LEU A 17 -4.05 -18.76 9.88
N ASP A 18 -3.79 -18.48 11.16
CA ASP A 18 -4.83 -18.24 12.15
C ASP A 18 -5.66 -17.00 11.81
N GLU A 19 -5.03 -15.93 11.36
CA GLU A 19 -5.74 -14.74 10.91
C GLU A 19 -6.59 -14.97 9.66
N ALA A 20 -6.08 -15.73 8.71
CA ALA A 20 -6.85 -16.10 7.52
C ALA A 20 -8.11 -16.87 7.91
N ARG A 21 -8.01 -17.76 8.88
CA ARG A 21 -9.16 -18.49 9.43
C ARG A 21 -10.17 -17.56 10.08
N ASP A 22 -9.72 -16.66 10.95
CA ASP A 22 -10.59 -15.69 11.64
C ASP A 22 -11.32 -14.78 10.63
N THR A 23 -10.63 -14.34 9.59
CA THR A 23 -11.23 -13.52 8.52
C THR A 23 -12.31 -14.31 7.79
N MET A 24 -12.06 -15.57 7.45
CA MET A 24 -13.04 -16.44 6.79
C MET A 24 -14.26 -16.70 7.67
N GLU A 25 -14.07 -16.90 8.96
CA GLU A 25 -15.16 -17.09 9.92
C GLU A 25 -16.02 -15.83 10.04
N ARG A 26 -15.43 -14.65 10.05
CA ARG A 26 -16.18 -13.37 10.06
C ARG A 26 -17.00 -13.18 8.79
N ILE A 27 -16.46 -13.53 7.64
CA ILE A 27 -17.18 -13.47 6.37
C ILE A 27 -18.36 -14.45 6.38
N ALA A 28 -18.15 -15.67 6.87
CA ALA A 28 -19.20 -16.68 6.99
C ALA A 28 -20.30 -16.27 7.99
N ALA A 29 -19.97 -15.48 9.02
CA ALA A 29 -20.91 -14.97 10.01
C ALA A 29 -21.69 -13.73 9.55
N GLY A 30 -21.50 -13.28 8.30
CA GLY A 30 -22.20 -12.12 7.75
C GLY A 30 -21.74 -10.76 8.30
N LYS A 31 -20.63 -10.74 9.02
CA LYS A 31 -20.03 -9.49 9.48
C LYS A 31 -19.32 -8.84 8.32
N THR A 32 -19.65 -7.58 8.03
CA THR A 32 -18.92 -6.77 7.06
C THR A 32 -17.46 -6.75 7.46
N ALA A 33 -16.64 -7.41 6.66
CA ALA A 33 -15.20 -7.38 6.84
C ALA A 33 -14.74 -5.92 6.66
N GLN A 34 -14.27 -5.30 7.74
CA GLN A 34 -13.38 -4.16 7.57
C GLN A 34 -12.24 -4.67 6.71
N LYS A 35 -12.01 -4.04 5.56
CA LYS A 35 -10.93 -4.43 4.67
C LYS A 35 -9.58 -4.05 5.28
N ILE A 36 -9.17 -4.81 6.28
CA ILE A 36 -7.83 -4.75 6.83
C ILE A 36 -7.00 -5.65 5.94
N ARG A 37 -6.13 -5.06 5.14
CA ARG A 37 -5.14 -5.80 4.39
C ARG A 37 -3.90 -5.93 5.28
N ASP A 38 -3.58 -7.15 5.65
CA ASP A 38 -2.34 -7.43 6.35
C ASP A 38 -1.25 -7.74 5.34
N VAL A 39 -0.19 -6.95 5.37
CA VAL A 39 1.04 -7.25 4.65
C VAL A 39 2.04 -7.75 5.68
N ASN A 40 2.53 -8.96 5.49
CA ASN A 40 3.47 -9.59 6.42
C ASN A 40 4.88 -9.58 5.82
N PHE A 41 5.84 -9.19 6.64
CA PHE A 41 7.25 -9.27 6.31
C PHE A 41 7.93 -10.33 7.18
N THR A 42 8.93 -10.98 6.64
CA THR A 42 9.68 -12.02 7.34
C THR A 42 10.57 -11.45 8.46
N SER A 43 10.92 -10.17 8.37
CA SER A 43 11.76 -9.50 9.36
C SER A 43 11.58 -7.98 9.30
N TYR A 44 12.03 -7.30 10.34
CA TYR A 44 12.11 -5.84 10.37
C TYR A 44 12.99 -5.29 9.24
N GLU A 45 14.09 -5.96 8.96
CA GLU A 45 14.97 -5.60 7.85
C GLU A 45 14.27 -5.64 6.50
N ALA A 46 13.47 -6.67 6.25
CA ALA A 46 12.68 -6.78 5.01
C ALA A 46 11.68 -5.64 4.90
N MET A 47 11.00 -5.30 5.99
CA MET A 47 10.07 -4.17 6.04
C MET A 47 10.76 -2.84 5.72
N ARG A 48 11.92 -2.59 6.32
CA ARG A 48 12.69 -1.35 6.09
C ARG A 48 13.11 -1.19 4.64
N LYS A 49 13.45 -2.27 3.98
CA LYS A 49 13.84 -2.25 2.56
C LYS A 49 12.69 -1.88 1.63
N ILE A 50 11.47 -2.18 2.03
CA ILE A 50 10.27 -1.87 1.23
C ILE A 50 9.71 -0.52 1.59
N LEU A 51 9.49 -0.25 2.88
CA LEU A 51 8.95 1.02 3.38
C LEU A 51 10.07 2.00 3.70
N THR A 52 10.72 2.50 2.67
CA THR A 52 11.78 3.50 2.81
C THR A 52 11.18 4.88 3.08
N PRO A 53 11.94 5.83 3.65
CA PRO A 53 11.46 7.20 3.83
C PRO A 53 10.96 7.84 2.53
N ARG A 54 11.62 7.60 1.41
CA ARG A 54 11.21 8.12 0.11
C ARG A 54 9.87 7.56 -0.36
N ARG A 55 9.62 6.27 -0.12
CA ARG A 55 8.35 5.65 -0.47
C ARG A 55 7.22 6.10 0.44
N LEU A 56 7.49 6.31 1.73
CA LEU A 56 6.51 6.89 2.65
C LEU A 56 6.15 8.32 2.27
N GLU A 57 7.13 9.13 1.89
CA GLU A 57 6.91 10.48 1.37
C GLU A 57 6.06 10.47 0.11
N LEU A 58 6.35 9.54 -0.80
CA LEU A 58 5.58 9.35 -2.04
C LEU A 58 4.11 9.05 -1.74
N LEU A 59 3.83 8.14 -0.80
CA LEU A 59 2.48 7.84 -0.35
C LEU A 59 1.78 9.07 0.23
N HIS A 60 2.50 9.83 1.04
CA HIS A 60 1.97 11.04 1.67
C HIS A 60 1.60 12.11 0.63
N VAL A 61 2.47 12.35 -0.35
CA VAL A 61 2.23 13.33 -1.41
C VAL A 61 1.03 12.93 -2.28
N ILE A 62 0.90 11.64 -2.61
CA ILE A 62 -0.27 11.16 -3.35
C ILE A 62 -1.55 11.44 -2.57
N LYS A 63 -1.54 11.14 -1.28
CA LYS A 63 -2.72 11.31 -0.42
C LYS A 63 -3.10 12.77 -0.25
N GLU A 64 -2.12 13.63 -0.03
CA GLU A 64 -2.33 15.06 0.25
C GLU A 64 -2.62 15.88 -1.00
N LYS A 65 -1.87 15.65 -2.07
CA LYS A 65 -1.93 16.48 -3.29
C LYS A 65 -2.83 15.92 -4.38
N SER A 66 -3.20 14.65 -4.29
CA SER A 66 -4.04 13.98 -5.30
C SER A 66 -3.58 14.27 -6.73
N PRO A 67 -2.32 13.93 -7.09
CA PRO A 67 -1.81 14.23 -8.42
C PRO A 67 -2.66 13.56 -9.51
N GLY A 68 -2.86 14.26 -10.62
CA GLY A 68 -3.68 13.78 -11.73
C GLY A 68 -2.95 12.79 -12.64
N SER A 69 -1.65 12.56 -12.42
CA SER A 69 -0.86 11.61 -13.19
C SER A 69 0.43 11.25 -12.43
N VAL A 70 1.06 10.15 -12.84
CA VAL A 70 2.39 9.78 -12.33
C VAL A 70 3.43 10.82 -12.69
N TYR A 71 3.29 11.42 -13.86
CA TYR A 71 4.17 12.50 -14.31
C TYR A 71 4.11 13.72 -13.38
N GLU A 72 2.90 14.13 -13.02
CA GLU A 72 2.68 15.22 -12.06
C GLU A 72 3.25 14.88 -10.69
N LEU A 73 3.07 13.64 -10.24
CA LEU A 73 3.65 13.17 -8.98
C LEU A 73 5.17 13.29 -8.97
N ALA A 74 5.84 12.85 -10.03
CA ALA A 74 7.29 12.97 -10.16
C ALA A 74 7.73 14.44 -10.09
N ARG A 75 6.98 15.33 -10.71
CA ARG A 75 7.24 16.76 -10.68
C ARG A 75 7.08 17.35 -9.28
N LEU A 76 6.03 16.97 -8.57
CA LEU A 76 5.78 17.40 -7.19
C LEU A 76 6.88 16.93 -6.22
N LEU A 77 7.40 15.73 -6.46
CA LEU A 77 8.48 15.16 -5.65
C LEU A 77 9.87 15.69 -6.06
N GLY A 78 9.98 16.34 -7.20
CA GLY A 78 11.29 16.74 -7.75
C GLY A 78 12.18 15.55 -8.07
N ARG A 79 11.59 14.44 -8.50
CA ARG A 79 12.31 13.17 -8.74
C ARG A 79 12.16 12.74 -10.19
N ASP A 80 13.14 11.96 -10.64
CA ASP A 80 13.11 11.33 -11.96
C ASP A 80 11.91 10.39 -12.10
N LEU A 81 11.22 10.46 -13.22
CA LEU A 81 10.04 9.66 -13.52
C LEU A 81 10.32 8.16 -13.41
N LYS A 82 11.49 7.70 -13.86
CA LYS A 82 11.88 6.30 -13.77
C LYS A 82 11.93 5.83 -12.32
N ASN A 83 12.55 6.61 -11.44
CA ASN A 83 12.68 6.28 -10.03
C ASN A 83 11.32 6.25 -9.33
N VAL A 84 10.44 7.19 -9.67
CA VAL A 84 9.07 7.22 -9.15
C VAL A 84 8.28 5.99 -9.63
N ASN A 85 8.40 5.65 -10.91
CA ASN A 85 7.74 4.44 -11.44
C ASN A 85 8.24 3.16 -10.77
N ASP A 86 9.54 3.05 -10.49
CA ASP A 86 10.10 1.89 -9.79
C ASP A 86 9.51 1.77 -8.38
N ASP A 87 9.42 2.87 -7.64
CA ASP A 87 8.81 2.89 -6.31
C ASP A 87 7.32 2.57 -6.36
N LEU A 88 6.59 3.13 -7.34
CA LEU A 88 5.17 2.83 -7.52
C LEU A 88 4.92 1.36 -7.83
N ALA A 89 5.79 0.73 -8.64
CA ALA A 89 5.68 -0.69 -8.94
C ALA A 89 5.79 -1.54 -7.68
N ILE A 90 6.73 -1.22 -6.80
CA ILE A 90 6.90 -1.91 -5.52
C ILE A 90 5.67 -1.72 -4.63
N LEU A 91 5.20 -0.48 -4.49
CA LEU A 91 4.05 -0.15 -3.65
C LEU A 91 2.74 -0.75 -4.19
N THR A 92 2.59 -0.81 -5.50
CA THR A 92 1.45 -1.46 -6.15
C THR A 92 1.47 -2.96 -5.90
N ASN A 93 2.64 -3.57 -5.97
CA ASN A 93 2.79 -5.02 -5.74
C ASN A 93 2.38 -5.43 -4.33
N ILE A 94 2.63 -4.59 -3.33
CA ILE A 94 2.21 -4.87 -1.94
C ILE A 94 0.81 -4.35 -1.62
N GLY A 95 0.14 -3.70 -2.57
CA GLY A 95 -1.25 -3.28 -2.43
C GLY A 95 -1.48 -1.93 -1.76
N LEU A 96 -0.43 -1.13 -1.54
CA LEU A 96 -0.55 0.21 -0.95
C LEU A 96 -0.95 1.27 -1.95
N VAL A 97 -0.64 1.06 -3.22
CA VAL A 97 -0.97 1.97 -4.32
C VAL A 97 -1.76 1.22 -5.39
N GLU A 98 -2.72 1.89 -5.95
CA GLU A 98 -3.46 1.45 -7.12
C GLU A 98 -3.23 2.47 -8.24
N LEU A 99 -2.92 2.00 -9.43
CA LEU A 99 -2.77 2.86 -10.60
C LEU A 99 -4.05 2.80 -11.42
N ARG A 100 -4.74 3.92 -11.50
CA ARG A 100 -5.99 4.05 -12.26
C ARG A 100 -5.73 4.86 -13.50
N GLY A 101 -6.14 4.34 -14.64
CA GLY A 101 -5.95 5.07 -15.88
C GLY A 101 -6.71 4.49 -17.03
N THR A 102 -6.90 5.32 -18.05
CA THR A 102 -7.44 4.86 -19.31
C THR A 102 -6.35 4.14 -20.09
N THR A 103 -6.74 3.15 -20.87
CA THR A 103 -5.85 2.34 -21.72
C THR A 103 -5.11 3.13 -22.80
N LYS A 104 -5.40 4.41 -22.95
CA LYS A 104 -4.81 5.29 -23.96
C LYS A 104 -3.71 6.19 -23.36
N GLY A 105 -2.51 5.64 -23.24
CA GLY A 105 -1.31 6.39 -22.94
C GLY A 105 -1.01 6.58 -21.47
N ARG A 106 0.29 6.49 -21.12
CA ARG A 106 0.82 6.61 -19.77
C ARG A 106 0.57 7.97 -19.10
N LYS A 107 0.22 8.99 -19.87
CA LYS A 107 -0.04 10.34 -19.37
C LYS A 107 -1.27 10.45 -18.48
N ASN A 108 -2.17 9.47 -18.57
CA ASN A 108 -3.45 9.47 -17.86
C ASN A 108 -3.52 8.45 -16.71
N VAL A 109 -2.38 7.88 -16.31
CA VAL A 109 -2.33 6.97 -15.17
C VAL A 109 -2.28 7.78 -13.88
N VAL A 110 -3.31 7.61 -13.05
CA VAL A 110 -3.44 8.32 -11.78
C VAL A 110 -3.06 7.40 -10.63
N PRO A 111 -2.06 7.76 -9.83
CA PRO A 111 -1.72 6.99 -8.64
C PRO A 111 -2.72 7.26 -7.52
N TRP A 112 -3.10 6.22 -6.82
CA TRP A 112 -4.07 6.28 -5.73
C TRP A 112 -3.58 5.46 -4.55
N VAL A 113 -3.59 6.06 -3.36
CA VAL A 113 -3.25 5.34 -2.12
C VAL A 113 -4.50 4.62 -1.61
N THR A 114 -4.38 3.32 -1.39
CA THR A 114 -5.50 2.45 -1.03
C THR A 114 -5.85 2.49 0.46
N VAL A 115 -5.03 3.13 1.28
CA VAL A 115 -5.14 3.13 2.74
C VAL A 115 -5.04 4.54 3.30
N ASP A 116 -5.63 4.76 4.46
CA ASP A 116 -5.52 6.04 5.18
C ASP A 116 -4.31 6.06 6.12
N LYS A 117 -3.93 4.92 6.64
CA LYS A 117 -2.81 4.80 7.57
C LYS A 117 -2.16 3.43 7.46
N ILE A 118 -0.90 3.38 7.84
CA ILE A 118 -0.12 2.16 7.95
C ILE A 118 0.18 1.94 9.42
N GLN A 119 -0.27 0.81 9.96
CA GLN A 119 0.05 0.40 11.33
C GLN A 119 1.08 -0.71 11.28
N VAL A 120 2.18 -0.56 12.02
CA VAL A 120 3.22 -1.57 12.13
C VAL A 120 3.13 -2.20 13.52
N GLU A 121 2.95 -3.52 13.55
CA GLU A 121 2.92 -4.29 14.78
C GLU A 121 4.14 -5.20 14.80
N ILE A 122 4.98 -5.03 15.82
CA ILE A 122 6.17 -5.85 16.02
C ILE A 122 5.98 -6.65 17.31
N THR A 123 5.95 -7.97 17.16
CA THR A 123 5.87 -8.87 18.32
C THR A 123 7.29 -9.21 18.77
N VAL A 124 7.58 -8.93 20.01
CA VAL A 124 8.90 -9.19 20.61
C VAL A 124 8.93 -10.56 21.29
#